data_5820958994884a88d072e37910c89f16
#
_entry.id   5820958994884a88d072e37910c89f16
#
_cell.length_a   1.000
_cell.length_b   1.000
_cell.length_c   1.000
_cell.angle_alpha   90.00
_cell.angle_beta   90.00
_cell.angle_gamma   90.00
#
_symmetry.space_group_name_H-M   'P 1'
#
loop_
_entity.id
_entity.type
_entity.pdbx_description
1 polymer ?
#
loop_
_entity_poly.entity_id
_entity_poly.type
_entity_poly.pdbx_seq_one_letter_code
_entity_poly.pdbx_strand_id
1 'polypeptide(L)'
;MMNEATYAEANRTYWTHRAPSYGDVNRKELATAQRRIWTQTLDVRIQARFPDRARSSIRVLDVGTGPGFFAVILNALGYAVTAVDYTDAMLNEARLNAGEAAEHIHFCCMDAEKLGFADASFDVVVSRNLTWNLPHPER
;
A
#
# COMPACT_ATOMS: atom_id res chain seq x y z
N MET A 1 8.81 28.78 -7.99
CA MET A 1 8.07 27.53 -8.21
C MET A 1 8.94 26.35 -7.80
N MET A 2 8.39 25.44 -7.05
CA MET A 2 9.08 24.23 -6.61
C MET A 2 9.22 23.25 -7.78
N ASN A 3 10.44 22.74 -8.05
CA ASN A 3 10.64 21.73 -9.09
C ASN A 3 10.20 20.34 -8.57
N GLU A 4 10.16 19.37 -9.46
CA GLU A 4 9.68 18.01 -9.17
C GLU A 4 10.48 17.33 -8.06
N ALA A 5 11.82 17.44 -8.09
CA ALA A 5 12.68 16.83 -7.07
C ALA A 5 12.48 17.50 -5.70
N THR A 6 12.32 18.81 -5.65
CA THR A 6 12.07 19.56 -4.41
C THR A 6 10.70 19.20 -3.83
N TYR A 7 9.69 19.05 -4.68
CA TYR A 7 8.36 18.63 -4.25
C TYR A 7 8.42 17.23 -3.62
N ALA A 8 9.10 16.29 -4.27
CA ALA A 8 9.22 14.93 -3.77
C ALA A 8 9.91 14.87 -2.40
N GLU A 9 10.99 15.66 -2.23
CA GLU A 9 11.70 15.74 -0.96
C GLU A 9 10.86 16.34 0.16
N ALA A 10 10.17 17.43 -0.12
CA ALA A 10 9.27 18.07 0.86
C ALA A 10 8.13 17.15 1.24
N ASN A 11 7.57 16.43 0.28
CA ASN A 11 6.48 15.47 0.50
C ASN A 11 6.96 14.29 1.36
N ARG A 12 8.17 13.78 1.11
CA ARG A 12 8.78 12.72 1.92
C ARG A 12 8.95 13.18 3.37
N THR A 13 9.46 14.38 3.59
CA THR A 13 9.64 14.96 4.93
C THR A 13 8.30 15.07 5.65
N TYR A 14 7.27 15.60 4.98
CA TYR A 14 5.93 15.72 5.54
C TYR A 14 5.40 14.36 6.02
N TRP A 15 5.44 13.35 5.16
CA TRP A 15 4.91 12.02 5.51
C TRP A 15 5.75 11.31 6.55
N THR A 16 7.06 11.56 6.61
CA THR A 16 7.92 11.03 7.66
C THR A 16 7.47 11.55 9.03
N HIS A 17 7.15 12.84 9.13
CA HIS A 17 6.64 13.43 10.37
C HIS A 17 5.24 12.95 10.73
N ARG A 18 4.41 12.67 9.74
CA ARG A 18 3.04 12.23 9.95
C ARG A 18 2.90 10.73 10.20
N ALA A 19 3.93 9.94 9.92
CA ALA A 19 3.85 8.48 9.97
C ALA A 19 3.30 7.92 11.28
N PRO A 20 3.76 8.36 12.48
CA PRO A 20 3.23 7.79 13.73
C PRO A 20 1.72 8.02 13.91
N SER A 21 1.21 9.22 13.60
CA SER A 21 -0.22 9.50 13.74
C SER A 21 -1.06 8.75 12.71
N TYR A 22 -0.56 8.60 11.48
CA TYR A 22 -1.22 7.78 10.46
C TYR A 22 -1.21 6.32 10.85
N GLY A 23 -0.13 5.83 11.46
CA GLY A 23 -0.05 4.48 12.00
C GLY A 23 -1.13 4.22 13.05
N ASP A 24 -1.35 5.17 13.96
CA ASP A 24 -2.40 5.06 14.97
C ASP A 24 -3.80 5.05 14.36
N VAL A 25 -4.08 5.94 13.41
CA VAL A 25 -5.36 5.99 12.70
C VAL A 25 -5.59 4.65 11.99
N ASN A 26 -4.58 4.12 11.33
CA ASN A 26 -4.67 2.87 10.59
C ASN A 26 -4.94 1.69 11.51
N ARG A 27 -4.30 1.63 12.68
CA ARG A 27 -4.57 0.58 13.67
C ARG A 27 -6.02 0.63 14.13
N LYS A 28 -6.58 1.81 14.34
CA LYS A 28 -7.99 1.98 14.70
C LYS A 28 -8.91 1.52 13.57
N GLU A 29 -8.59 1.86 12.33
CA GLU A 29 -9.35 1.40 11.16
C GLU A 29 -9.33 -0.13 11.04
N LEU A 30 -8.16 -0.75 11.27
CA LEU A 30 -8.02 -2.20 11.22
C LEU A 30 -8.82 -2.93 12.31
N ALA A 31 -9.10 -2.23 13.41
CA ALA A 31 -9.88 -2.78 14.53
C ALA A 31 -11.38 -2.50 14.42
N THR A 32 -11.85 -1.87 13.34
CA THR A 32 -13.24 -1.41 13.18
C THR A 32 -13.93 -2.08 11.99
N ALA A 33 -15.22 -1.69 11.79
CA ALA A 33 -16.01 -2.14 10.65
C ALA A 33 -15.42 -1.74 9.29
N GLN A 34 -14.57 -0.70 9.23
CA GLN A 34 -13.89 -0.28 8.00
C GLN A 34 -13.05 -1.42 7.43
N ARG A 35 -12.35 -2.16 8.28
CA ARG A 35 -11.58 -3.32 7.84
C ARG A 35 -12.47 -4.33 7.10
N ARG A 36 -13.62 -4.65 7.67
CA ARG A 36 -14.55 -5.63 7.07
C ARG A 36 -15.07 -5.15 5.72
N ILE A 37 -15.47 -3.87 5.65
CA ILE A 37 -16.02 -3.28 4.42
C ILE A 37 -14.98 -3.33 3.30
N TRP A 38 -13.77 -2.87 3.56
CA TRP A 38 -12.70 -2.87 2.57
C TRP A 38 -12.24 -4.28 2.20
N THR A 39 -12.20 -5.19 3.17
CA THR A 39 -11.88 -6.60 2.92
C THR A 39 -12.83 -7.19 1.89
N GLN A 40 -14.13 -7.02 2.11
CA GLN A 40 -15.16 -7.52 1.19
C GLN A 40 -15.07 -6.83 -0.18
N THR A 41 -14.92 -5.51 -0.19
CA THR A 41 -14.87 -4.74 -1.44
C THR A 41 -13.69 -5.16 -2.31
N LEU A 42 -12.50 -5.25 -1.74
CA LEU A 42 -11.31 -5.64 -2.49
C LEU A 42 -11.40 -7.09 -2.97
N ASP A 43 -11.81 -7.99 -2.10
CA ASP A 43 -11.87 -9.41 -2.43
C ASP A 43 -12.90 -9.69 -3.53
N VAL A 44 -14.08 -9.10 -3.44
CA VAL A 44 -15.12 -9.25 -4.46
C VAL A 44 -14.61 -8.80 -5.83
N ARG A 45 -13.96 -7.66 -5.89
CA ARG A 45 -13.44 -7.11 -7.16
C ARG A 45 -12.31 -7.97 -7.74
N ILE A 46 -11.39 -8.42 -6.91
CA ILE A 46 -10.26 -9.24 -7.37
C ILE A 46 -10.76 -10.62 -7.82
N GLN A 47 -11.64 -11.25 -7.05
CA GLN A 47 -12.19 -12.55 -7.40
C GLN A 47 -13.06 -12.51 -8.66
N ALA A 48 -13.77 -11.40 -8.89
CA ALA A 48 -14.55 -11.22 -10.12
C ALA A 48 -13.65 -11.19 -11.36
N ARG A 49 -12.44 -10.64 -11.22
CA ARG A 49 -11.47 -10.57 -12.34
C ARG A 49 -10.71 -11.87 -12.54
N PHE A 50 -10.47 -12.63 -11.48
CA PHE A 50 -9.68 -13.86 -11.50
C PHE A 50 -10.42 -15.02 -10.81
N PRO A 51 -11.60 -15.43 -11.31
CA PRO A 51 -12.46 -16.37 -10.58
C PRO A 51 -11.87 -17.76 -10.41
N ASP A 52 -10.96 -18.16 -11.30
CA ASP A 52 -10.40 -19.53 -11.32
C ASP A 52 -8.99 -19.60 -10.73
N ARG A 53 -8.48 -18.52 -10.14
CA ARG A 53 -7.14 -18.49 -9.57
C ARG A 53 -7.18 -18.50 -8.05
N ALA A 54 -6.30 -19.30 -7.45
CA ALA A 54 -6.10 -19.28 -6.02
C ALA A 54 -5.56 -17.90 -5.61
N ARG A 55 -6.02 -17.39 -4.46
CA ARG A 55 -5.56 -16.08 -3.96
C ARG A 55 -4.04 -15.99 -3.83
N SER A 56 -3.40 -17.06 -3.37
CA SER A 56 -1.94 -17.10 -3.23
C SER A 56 -1.17 -16.97 -4.55
N SER A 57 -1.81 -17.22 -5.69
CA SER A 57 -1.22 -17.06 -7.01
C SER A 57 -1.44 -15.67 -7.60
N ILE A 58 -2.28 -14.83 -6.98
CA ILE A 58 -2.58 -13.48 -7.44
C ILE A 58 -1.62 -12.51 -6.75
N ARG A 59 -0.81 -11.83 -7.56
CA ARG A 59 0.20 -10.88 -7.08
C ARG A 59 -0.39 -9.48 -7.07
N VAL A 60 -0.43 -8.87 -5.89
CA VAL A 60 -1.03 -7.54 -5.70
C VAL A 60 0.06 -6.55 -5.30
N LEU A 61 0.10 -5.41 -5.98
CA LEU A 61 0.96 -4.28 -5.62
C LEU A 61 0.10 -3.19 -4.98
N ASP A 62 0.44 -2.82 -3.76
CA ASP A 62 -0.16 -1.68 -3.05
C ASP A 62 0.79 -0.49 -3.16
N VAL A 63 0.43 0.48 -4.00
CA VAL A 63 1.26 1.67 -4.27
C VAL A 63 0.88 2.78 -3.31
N GLY A 64 1.88 3.31 -2.59
CA GLY A 64 1.64 4.30 -1.54
C GLY A 64 0.92 3.66 -0.36
N THR A 65 1.44 2.53 0.10
CA THR A 65 0.80 1.72 1.15
C THR A 65 0.60 2.48 2.46
N GLY A 66 1.42 3.51 2.73
CA GLY A 66 1.39 4.25 3.98
C GLY A 66 1.53 3.31 5.17
N PRO A 67 0.67 3.43 6.20
CA PRO A 67 0.70 2.51 7.34
C PRO A 67 0.19 1.10 7.05
N GLY A 68 -0.08 0.75 5.79
CA GLY A 68 -0.31 -0.62 5.35
C GLY A 68 -1.73 -1.15 5.44
N PHE A 69 -2.73 -0.29 5.49
CA PHE A 69 -4.12 -0.74 5.65
C PHE A 69 -4.54 -1.78 4.60
N PHE A 70 -4.36 -1.48 3.31
CA PHE A 70 -4.69 -2.43 2.25
C PHE A 70 -3.76 -3.65 2.24
N ALA A 71 -2.46 -3.44 2.49
CA ALA A 71 -1.50 -4.54 2.50
C ALA A 71 -1.84 -5.58 3.56
N VAL A 72 -2.19 -5.15 4.76
CA VAL A 72 -2.59 -6.04 5.86
C VAL A 72 -3.86 -6.82 5.50
N ILE A 73 -4.86 -6.12 4.98
CA ILE A 73 -6.14 -6.73 4.58
C ILE A 73 -5.92 -7.79 3.49
N LEU A 74 -5.18 -7.44 2.45
CA LEU A 74 -4.94 -8.32 1.30
C LEU A 74 -4.12 -9.55 1.68
N ASN A 75 -3.12 -9.35 2.54
CA ASN A 75 -2.35 -10.48 3.06
C ASN A 75 -3.22 -11.43 3.89
N ALA A 76 -4.10 -10.88 4.73
CA ALA A 76 -5.02 -11.68 5.54
C ALA A 76 -5.98 -12.51 4.69
N LEU A 77 -6.33 -12.02 3.50
CA LEU A 77 -7.14 -12.75 2.52
C LEU A 77 -6.36 -13.86 1.80
N GLY A 78 -5.03 -13.83 1.87
CA GLY A 78 -4.18 -14.86 1.25
C GLY A 78 -3.51 -14.45 -0.05
N TYR A 79 -3.67 -13.21 -0.50
CA TYR A 79 -3.01 -12.72 -1.71
C TYR A 79 -1.50 -12.56 -1.49
N ALA A 80 -0.73 -12.63 -2.57
CA ALA A 80 0.70 -12.36 -2.57
C ALA A 80 0.92 -10.84 -2.68
N VAL A 81 1.26 -10.17 -1.58
CA VAL A 81 1.27 -8.71 -1.49
C VAL A 81 2.68 -8.15 -1.49
N THR A 82 2.90 -7.16 -2.37
CA THR A 82 4.04 -6.25 -2.32
C THR A 82 3.50 -4.86 -2.04
N ALA A 83 4.05 -4.18 -1.04
CA ALA A 83 3.61 -2.86 -0.61
C ALA A 83 4.76 -1.88 -0.72
N VAL A 84 4.54 -0.77 -1.42
CA VAL A 84 5.57 0.24 -1.62
C VAL A 84 5.15 1.58 -1.05
N ASP A 85 6.12 2.28 -0.51
CA ASP A 85 5.99 3.67 -0.09
C ASP A 85 7.36 4.31 -0.28
N TYR A 86 7.43 5.63 -0.40
CA TYR A 86 8.71 6.28 -0.58
C TYR A 86 9.30 6.82 0.73
N THR A 87 8.66 6.56 1.88
CA THR A 87 9.23 6.85 3.19
C THR A 87 9.39 5.58 4.02
N ASP A 88 10.57 5.39 4.59
CA ASP A 88 10.80 4.25 5.51
C ASP A 88 9.96 4.36 6.77
N ALA A 89 9.67 5.59 7.21
CA ALA A 89 8.85 5.82 8.40
C ALA A 89 7.45 5.24 8.24
N MET A 90 6.82 5.41 7.06
CA MET A 90 5.52 4.80 6.75
C MET A 90 5.61 3.28 6.68
N LEU A 91 6.65 2.74 6.06
CA LEU A 91 6.85 1.30 5.98
C LEU A 91 7.07 0.68 7.35
N ASN A 92 7.74 1.37 8.26
CA ASN A 92 7.90 0.91 9.64
C ASN A 92 6.56 0.83 10.36
N GLU A 93 5.68 1.83 10.16
CA GLU A 93 4.32 1.79 10.70
C GLU A 93 3.51 0.65 10.08
N ALA A 94 3.67 0.41 8.78
CA ALA A 94 3.00 -0.70 8.10
C ALA A 94 3.43 -2.05 8.67
N ARG A 95 4.72 -2.22 8.95
CA ARG A 95 5.24 -3.44 9.58
C ARG A 95 4.67 -3.64 10.99
N LEU A 96 4.58 -2.57 11.77
CA LEU A 96 3.96 -2.63 13.11
C LEU A 96 2.50 -3.03 13.02
N ASN A 97 1.75 -2.45 12.09
CA ASN A 97 0.33 -2.77 11.91
C ASN A 97 0.11 -4.19 11.41
N ALA A 98 1.03 -4.72 10.62
CA ALA A 98 0.97 -6.09 10.13
C ALA A 98 1.32 -7.12 11.22
N GLY A 99 2.15 -6.74 12.19
CA GLY A 99 2.58 -7.64 13.24
C GLY A 99 3.33 -8.85 12.68
N GLU A 100 2.93 -10.05 13.05
CA GLU A 100 3.54 -11.29 12.57
C GLU A 100 3.38 -11.47 11.06
N ALA A 101 2.33 -10.93 10.47
CA ALA A 101 2.09 -11.01 9.03
C ALA A 101 3.11 -10.21 8.21
N ALA A 102 3.89 -9.32 8.82
CA ALA A 102 4.91 -8.54 8.13
C ALA A 102 5.93 -9.40 7.39
N GLU A 103 6.20 -10.61 7.88
CA GLU A 103 7.10 -11.56 7.23
C GLU A 103 6.60 -12.03 5.87
N HIS A 104 5.29 -11.97 5.65
CA HIS A 104 4.63 -12.45 4.43
C HIS A 104 4.30 -11.35 3.44
N ILE A 105 4.58 -10.10 3.79
CA ILE A 105 4.36 -8.93 2.92
C ILE A 105 5.73 -8.39 2.50
N HIS A 106 5.91 -8.20 1.20
CA HIS A 106 7.14 -7.64 0.67
C HIS A 106 7.03 -6.10 0.69
N PHE A 107 7.74 -5.46 1.63
CA PHE A 107 7.75 -4.01 1.75
C PHE A 107 8.96 -3.43 1.02
N CYS A 108 8.73 -2.43 0.16
CA CYS A 108 9.80 -1.77 -0.61
C CYS A 108 9.69 -0.26 -0.53
N CYS A 109 10.82 0.40 -0.27
CA CYS A 109 10.90 1.86 -0.31
C CYS A 109 11.15 2.30 -1.74
N MET A 110 10.13 2.82 -2.40
CA MET A 110 10.18 3.25 -3.81
C MET A 110 9.30 4.47 -4.03
N ASP A 111 9.72 5.32 -5.01
CA ASP A 111 8.87 6.38 -5.53
C ASP A 111 7.79 5.75 -6.41
N ALA A 112 6.52 6.10 -6.17
CA ALA A 112 5.38 5.59 -6.93
C ALA A 112 5.47 5.91 -8.44
N GLU A 113 6.17 6.97 -8.81
CA GLU A 113 6.38 7.35 -10.22
C GLU A 113 7.59 6.65 -10.86
N LYS A 114 8.39 5.94 -10.05
CA LYS A 114 9.65 5.30 -10.49
C LYS A 114 9.76 3.90 -9.91
N LEU A 115 8.75 3.07 -10.18
CA LEU A 115 8.73 1.70 -9.68
C LEU A 115 9.77 0.85 -10.41
N GLY A 116 10.56 0.11 -9.64
CA GLY A 116 11.66 -0.71 -10.16
C GLY A 116 11.29 -2.14 -10.48
N PHE A 117 10.01 -2.41 -10.78
CA PHE A 117 9.54 -3.74 -11.12
C PHE A 117 9.50 -3.96 -12.62
N ALA A 118 9.73 -5.19 -13.05
CA ALA A 118 9.56 -5.58 -14.44
C ALA A 118 8.09 -5.47 -14.84
N ASP A 119 7.82 -5.25 -16.13
CA ASP A 119 6.46 -5.24 -16.66
C ASP A 119 5.76 -6.55 -16.35
N ALA A 120 4.47 -6.48 -16.08
CA ALA A 120 3.64 -7.65 -15.77
C ALA A 120 4.08 -8.42 -14.51
N SER A 121 4.78 -7.77 -13.57
CA SER A 121 5.15 -8.38 -12.29
C SER A 121 3.95 -8.60 -11.37
N PHE A 122 2.85 -7.87 -11.60
CA PHE A 122 1.66 -7.91 -10.75
C PHE A 122 0.39 -8.12 -11.56
N ASP A 123 -0.57 -8.80 -10.96
CA ASP A 123 -1.88 -9.05 -11.54
C ASP A 123 -2.87 -7.94 -11.20
N VAL A 124 -2.69 -7.32 -10.04
CA VAL A 124 -3.57 -6.27 -9.51
C VAL A 124 -2.70 -5.16 -8.91
N VAL A 125 -3.11 -3.94 -9.15
CA VAL A 125 -2.50 -2.76 -8.51
C VAL A 125 -3.59 -2.02 -7.76
N VAL A 126 -3.35 -1.75 -6.48
CA VAL A 126 -4.27 -0.99 -5.63
C VAL A 126 -3.58 0.25 -5.08
N SER A 127 -4.37 1.27 -4.79
CA SER A 127 -3.86 2.49 -4.18
C SER A 127 -4.99 3.15 -3.40
N ARG A 128 -4.67 3.67 -2.23
CA ARG A 128 -5.63 4.39 -1.39
C ARG A 128 -5.10 5.80 -1.13
N ASN A 129 -5.81 6.80 -1.63
CA ASN A 129 -5.50 8.23 -1.37
C ASN A 129 -4.09 8.67 -1.79
N LEU A 130 -3.50 8.03 -2.80
CA LEU A 130 -2.14 8.34 -3.25
C LEU A 130 -2.09 9.47 -4.27
N THR A 131 -2.98 9.46 -5.26
CA THR A 131 -2.84 10.28 -6.47
C THR A 131 -2.76 11.78 -6.20
N TRP A 132 -3.44 12.26 -5.18
CA TRP A 132 -3.43 13.69 -4.83
C TRP A 132 -2.15 14.17 -4.16
N ASN A 133 -1.26 13.25 -3.81
CA ASN A 133 0.06 13.57 -3.26
C ASN A 133 1.18 13.51 -4.30
N LEU A 134 0.88 13.09 -5.53
CA LEU A 134 1.88 12.95 -6.58
C LEU A 134 1.97 14.20 -7.44
N PRO A 135 3.18 14.60 -7.88
CA PRO A 135 3.31 15.71 -8.82
C PRO A 135 2.76 15.38 -10.22
N HIS A 136 2.73 14.10 -10.57
CA HIS A 136 2.25 13.62 -11.87
C HIS A 136 1.36 12.39 -11.67
N PRO A 137 0.14 12.55 -11.14
CA PRO A 137 -0.73 11.41 -10.83
C PRO A 137 -1.19 10.60 -12.03
N GLU A 138 -1.11 11.18 -13.23
CA GLU A 138 -1.50 10.52 -14.48
C GLU A 138 -0.50 9.48 -14.98
N ARG A 139 0.69 9.42 -14.38
CA ARG A 139 1.74 8.49 -14.80
C ARG A 139 1.63 7.13 -14.14
#